data_a5f141e8a63df1dcf78c160938f86b55
#
_entry.id   a5f141e8a63df1dcf78c160938f86b55
#
_cell.length_a   1.000
_cell.length_b   1.000
_cell.length_c   1.000
_cell.angle_alpha   90.00
_cell.angle_beta   90.00
_cell.angle_gamma   90.00
#
_symmetry.space_group_name_H-M   'P 1'
#
loop_
_entity.id
_entity.type
_entity.pdbx_description
1 polymer ?
#
loop_
_entity_poly.entity_id
_entity_poly.type
_entity_poly.pdbx_seq_one_letter_code
_entity_poly.pdbx_strand_id
1 'polypeptide(L)'
;MQFTELFKMNKIQPDPCGSGDIMTHADKLAIGVISGTSADGIDVAALQGTGIAVTQTHGGLTLPYAGDLRAELLALMRTPERVRGADLSDLEARVTTAHVAAVEGFMESAGIDRDRVTVVGFHGQTILHQPADGYSRQLFDGALAARLLQIPVVADFRAADLAAGGEGAPLAPVYHQALSSPLTPPQVI
;
A
#
# COMPACT_ATOMS: atom_id res chain seq x y z
N MET A 1 12.53 7.78 8.08
CA MET A 1 11.62 7.61 9.22
C MET A 1 10.90 6.29 8.96
N GLN A 2 11.08 5.30 9.81
CA GLN A 2 10.52 3.97 9.57
C GLN A 2 9.01 4.01 9.78
N PHE A 3 8.26 3.37 8.90
CA PHE A 3 6.79 3.26 8.89
C PHE A 3 6.21 2.84 10.26
N THR A 4 6.97 2.07 11.02
CA THR A 4 6.63 1.57 12.36
C THR A 4 6.44 2.67 13.42
N GLU A 5 7.05 3.83 13.26
CA GLU A 5 6.90 4.94 14.23
C GLU A 5 5.61 5.74 14.04
N LEU A 6 5.07 5.79 12.81
CA LEU A 6 3.80 6.47 12.54
C LEU A 6 2.59 5.77 13.20
N PHE A 7 2.67 4.46 13.40
CA PHE A 7 1.57 3.66 13.97
C PHE A 7 1.51 3.64 15.50
N LYS A 8 2.55 4.11 16.20
CA LYS A 8 2.56 4.15 17.68
C LYS A 8 1.72 5.27 18.28
N MET A 9 1.26 6.24 17.49
CA MET A 9 0.74 7.51 18.02
C MET A 9 -0.78 7.61 18.16
N ASN A 10 -1.61 6.64 17.79
CA ASN A 10 -3.05 6.86 17.92
C ASN A 10 -3.86 5.65 18.40
N LYS A 11 -4.13 5.63 19.70
CA LYS A 11 -5.38 5.06 20.21
C LYS A 11 -6.47 6.12 20.03
N ILE A 12 -7.18 6.08 18.90
CA ILE A 12 -8.38 6.90 18.71
C ILE A 12 -9.47 6.27 19.60
N GLN A 13 -9.92 7.01 20.61
CA GLN A 13 -11.12 6.64 21.35
C GLN A 13 -12.35 7.04 20.55
N PRO A 14 -13.38 6.19 20.46
CA PRO A 14 -14.61 6.55 19.77
C PRO A 14 -15.37 7.64 20.54
N ASP A 15 -15.80 8.67 19.80
CA ASP A 15 -16.63 9.77 20.32
C ASP A 15 -18.06 9.27 20.65
N PRO A 16 -18.62 9.57 21.83
CA PRO A 16 -19.96 9.16 22.21
C PRO A 16 -21.02 10.24 21.89
N CYS A 17 -21.14 10.66 20.65
CA CYS A 17 -22.27 11.54 20.32
C CYS A 17 -23.05 11.04 19.13
N GLY A 18 -24.28 10.61 19.41
CA GLY A 18 -25.22 10.04 18.48
C GLY A 18 -26.00 11.04 17.64
N SER A 19 -26.74 10.44 16.75
CA SER A 19 -27.93 10.90 15.99
C SER A 19 -27.70 11.58 14.64
N GLY A 20 -28.02 10.84 13.63
CA GLY A 20 -28.30 11.23 12.27
C GLY A 20 -28.12 10.02 11.37
N ASP A 21 -29.19 9.59 10.68
CA ASP A 21 -29.20 8.48 9.71
C ASP A 21 -28.15 8.71 8.61
N ILE A 22 -26.90 8.37 8.95
CA ILE A 22 -25.83 8.17 7.98
C ILE A 22 -25.95 6.71 7.56
N MET A 23 -26.14 6.45 6.27
CA MET A 23 -25.98 5.12 5.70
C MET A 23 -24.73 4.53 6.33
N THR A 24 -24.92 3.55 7.21
CA THR A 24 -23.82 2.88 7.90
C THR A 24 -22.99 2.13 6.86
N HIS A 25 -21.96 2.78 6.33
CA HIS A 25 -20.91 2.05 5.62
C HIS A 25 -20.29 1.12 6.64
N ALA A 26 -20.57 -0.19 6.51
CA ALA A 26 -19.99 -1.20 7.39
C ALA A 26 -18.47 -1.04 7.39
N ASP A 27 -17.87 -1.07 8.57
CA ASP A 27 -16.42 -1.04 8.72
C ASP A 27 -15.77 -2.18 7.93
N LYS A 28 -14.81 -1.85 7.10
CA LYS A 28 -14.08 -2.77 6.24
C LYS A 28 -12.63 -2.85 6.71
N LEU A 29 -12.11 -4.05 6.82
CA LEU A 29 -10.70 -4.29 7.07
C LEU A 29 -9.95 -4.31 5.74
N ALA A 30 -8.99 -3.41 5.59
CA ALA A 30 -8.14 -3.30 4.41
C ALA A 30 -6.66 -3.45 4.80
N ILE A 31 -5.90 -4.10 3.92
CA ILE A 31 -4.44 -4.21 4.04
C ILE A 31 -3.81 -3.37 2.93
N GLY A 32 -2.83 -2.54 3.29
CA GLY A 32 -2.02 -1.77 2.35
C GLY A 32 -0.60 -2.31 2.29
N VAL A 33 -0.04 -2.37 1.08
CA VAL A 33 1.30 -2.90 0.83
C VAL A 33 2.08 -1.97 -0.07
N ILE A 34 3.31 -1.63 0.34
CA ILE A 34 4.21 -0.77 -0.43
C ILE A 34 5.65 -1.25 -0.30
N SER A 35 6.43 -1.06 -1.36
CA SER A 35 7.88 -1.10 -1.31
C SER A 35 8.46 0.14 -1.96
N GLY A 36 9.35 0.81 -1.23
CA GLY A 36 10.01 2.03 -1.68
C GLY A 36 11.16 1.76 -2.65
N THR A 37 11.72 2.84 -3.22
CA THR A 37 12.85 2.78 -4.16
C THR A 37 14.16 2.33 -3.53
N SER A 38 14.27 2.28 -2.20
CA SER A 38 15.39 1.69 -1.48
C SER A 38 15.44 0.16 -1.58
N ALA A 39 14.30 -0.47 -1.91
CA ALA A 39 14.12 -1.93 -1.98
C ALA A 39 14.68 -2.65 -0.73
N ASP A 40 14.59 -2.03 0.44
CA ASP A 40 15.04 -2.58 1.72
C ASP A 40 14.01 -3.54 2.33
N GLY A 41 12.74 -3.39 1.97
CA GLY A 41 11.68 -4.29 2.42
C GLY A 41 10.33 -3.98 1.81
N ILE A 42 9.37 -4.81 2.17
CA ILE A 42 7.96 -4.70 1.84
C ILE A 42 7.24 -4.31 3.12
N ASP A 43 6.66 -3.12 3.13
CA ASP A 43 5.86 -2.63 4.23
C ASP A 43 4.40 -3.08 4.06
N VAL A 44 3.86 -3.69 5.08
CA VAL A 44 2.46 -4.15 5.15
C VAL A 44 1.82 -3.53 6.37
N ALA A 45 0.61 -2.98 6.22
CA ALA A 45 -0.16 -2.46 7.33
C ALA A 45 -1.65 -2.71 7.12
N ALA A 46 -2.40 -2.86 8.21
CA ALA A 46 -3.84 -3.02 8.14
C ALA A 46 -4.57 -1.93 8.92
N LEU A 47 -5.68 -1.50 8.35
CA LEU A 47 -6.60 -0.56 8.97
C LEU A 47 -8.05 -0.99 8.75
N GLN A 48 -8.89 -0.58 9.68
CA GLN A 48 -10.34 -0.73 9.57
C GLN A 48 -10.97 0.66 9.43
N GLY A 49 -12.01 0.75 8.62
CA GLY A 49 -12.68 2.02 8.40
C GLY A 49 -13.84 1.94 7.42
N THR A 50 -14.51 3.05 7.26
CA THR A 50 -15.70 3.18 6.40
C THR A 50 -15.35 3.57 4.95
N GLY A 51 -14.08 3.83 4.65
CA GLY A 51 -13.62 4.42 3.40
C GLY A 51 -13.55 5.95 3.44
N ILE A 52 -14.14 6.58 4.48
CA ILE A 52 -14.08 8.03 4.73
C ILE A 52 -13.30 8.31 6.02
N ALA A 53 -13.47 7.46 7.01
CA ALA A 53 -12.81 7.57 8.31
C ALA A 53 -12.10 6.27 8.67
N VAL A 54 -10.96 6.39 9.34
CA VAL A 54 -10.24 5.27 9.96
C VAL A 54 -10.81 5.07 11.35
N THR A 55 -11.29 3.86 11.64
CA THR A 55 -11.88 3.52 12.95
C THR A 55 -10.92 2.72 13.82
N GLN A 56 -10.03 1.94 13.22
CA GLN A 56 -9.02 1.16 13.94
C GLN A 56 -7.79 0.91 13.07
N THR A 57 -6.61 0.89 13.70
CA THR A 57 -5.35 0.41 13.08
C THR A 57 -4.94 -0.92 13.71
N HIS A 58 -4.48 -1.84 12.86
CA HIS A 58 -4.05 -3.18 13.28
C HIS A 58 -2.52 -3.35 13.24
N GLY A 59 -1.80 -2.22 13.15
CA GLY A 59 -0.34 -2.22 13.09
C GLY A 59 0.21 -2.47 11.69
N GLY A 60 1.51 -2.68 11.62
CA GLY A 60 2.23 -2.94 10.39
C GLY A 60 3.52 -3.70 10.64
N LEU A 61 4.08 -4.24 9.59
CA LEU A 61 5.29 -5.05 9.57
C LEU A 61 6.09 -4.74 8.31
N THR A 62 7.41 -4.68 8.42
CA THR A 62 8.32 -4.63 7.27
C THR A 62 9.01 -5.96 7.10
N LEU A 63 8.90 -6.58 5.94
CA LEU A 63 9.58 -7.82 5.60
C LEU A 63 10.68 -7.54 4.57
N PRO A 64 11.93 -7.99 4.79
CA PRO A 64 12.99 -7.80 3.83
C PRO A 64 12.77 -8.63 2.57
N TYR A 65 13.24 -8.12 1.42
CA TYR A 65 13.37 -8.94 0.23
C TYR A 65 14.46 -10.02 0.40
N ALA A 66 14.29 -11.14 -0.29
CA ALA A 66 15.41 -12.07 -0.48
C ALA A 66 16.59 -11.37 -1.15
N GLY A 67 17.82 -11.68 -0.72
CA GLY A 67 19.00 -10.92 -1.11
C GLY A 67 19.26 -10.88 -2.62
N ASP A 68 19.01 -11.99 -3.33
CA ASP A 68 19.13 -12.11 -4.78
C ASP A 68 18.08 -11.23 -5.51
N LEU A 69 16.82 -11.27 -5.09
CA LEU A 69 15.76 -10.45 -5.65
C LEU A 69 16.05 -8.96 -5.42
N ARG A 70 16.46 -8.60 -4.21
CA ARG A 70 16.86 -7.24 -3.89
C ARG A 70 18.01 -6.73 -4.76
N ALA A 71 19.05 -7.54 -4.94
CA ALA A 71 20.19 -7.18 -5.77
C ALA A 71 19.80 -6.94 -7.22
N GLU A 72 18.91 -7.76 -7.77
CA GLU A 72 18.39 -7.62 -9.12
C GLU A 72 17.56 -6.34 -9.28
N LEU A 73 16.66 -6.04 -8.34
CA LEU A 73 15.87 -4.80 -8.31
C LEU A 73 16.78 -3.57 -8.31
N LEU A 74 17.77 -3.53 -7.42
CA LEU A 74 18.71 -2.42 -7.33
C LEU A 74 19.58 -2.25 -8.59
N ALA A 75 19.97 -3.36 -9.23
CA ALA A 75 20.71 -3.32 -10.49
C ALA A 75 19.84 -2.75 -11.62
N LEU A 76 18.56 -3.14 -11.69
CA LEU A 76 17.64 -2.64 -12.69
C LEU A 76 17.34 -1.14 -12.52
N MET A 77 17.13 -0.67 -11.29
CA MET A 77 16.87 0.75 -10.99
C MET A 77 18.04 1.68 -11.37
N ARG A 78 19.26 1.15 -11.45
CA ARG A 78 20.44 1.90 -11.89
C ARG A 78 20.54 2.03 -13.42
N THR A 79 19.68 1.37 -14.16
CA THR A 79 19.68 1.32 -15.63
C THR A 79 18.30 1.66 -16.19
N PRO A 80 17.84 2.93 -16.06
CA PRO A 80 16.50 3.36 -16.47
C PRO A 80 16.14 3.03 -17.93
N GLU A 81 17.15 3.06 -18.82
CA GLU A 81 16.99 2.72 -20.23
C GLU A 81 16.55 1.26 -20.44
N ARG A 82 16.92 0.36 -19.56
CA ARG A 82 16.49 -1.05 -19.59
C ARG A 82 15.06 -1.22 -19.10
N VAL A 83 14.57 -0.34 -18.22
CA VAL A 83 13.23 -0.44 -17.64
C VAL A 83 12.14 -0.18 -18.69
N ARG A 84 12.35 0.79 -19.58
CA ARG A 84 11.30 1.23 -20.52
C ARG A 84 10.95 0.19 -21.61
N GLY A 85 11.86 -0.68 -21.98
CA GLY A 85 11.69 -1.61 -23.11
C GLY A 85 11.87 -3.09 -22.77
N ALA A 86 12.23 -3.41 -21.53
CA ALA A 86 12.48 -4.78 -21.13
C ALA A 86 11.19 -5.56 -20.86
N ASP A 87 11.20 -6.85 -21.23
CA ASP A 87 10.28 -7.82 -20.66
C ASP A 87 10.75 -8.13 -19.23
N LEU A 88 9.94 -7.76 -18.26
CA LEU A 88 10.21 -7.93 -16.83
C LEU A 88 9.20 -8.87 -16.16
N SER A 89 8.45 -9.65 -16.95
CA SER A 89 7.36 -10.48 -16.45
C SER A 89 7.79 -11.50 -15.42
N ASP A 90 8.96 -12.13 -15.57
CA ASP A 90 9.50 -13.05 -14.56
C ASP A 90 9.84 -12.32 -13.25
N LEU A 91 10.55 -11.19 -13.34
CA LEU A 91 10.89 -10.37 -12.18
C LEU A 91 9.62 -9.83 -11.48
N GLU A 92 8.63 -9.39 -12.26
CA GLU A 92 7.34 -8.93 -11.76
C GLU A 92 6.59 -10.04 -11.01
N ALA A 93 6.58 -11.26 -11.54
CA ALA A 93 5.95 -12.41 -10.87
C ALA A 93 6.66 -12.75 -9.54
N ARG A 94 7.98 -12.69 -9.50
CA ARG A 94 8.78 -12.92 -8.27
C ARG A 94 8.54 -11.81 -7.23
N VAL A 95 8.50 -10.56 -7.65
CA VAL A 95 8.15 -9.42 -6.79
C VAL A 95 6.74 -9.58 -6.24
N THR A 96 5.77 -9.90 -7.11
CA THR A 96 4.38 -10.14 -6.70
C THR A 96 4.27 -11.25 -5.66
N THR A 97 4.97 -12.37 -5.88
CA THR A 97 4.99 -13.49 -4.93
C THR A 97 5.58 -13.09 -3.58
N ALA A 98 6.63 -12.27 -3.58
CA ALA A 98 7.22 -11.76 -2.34
C ALA A 98 6.24 -10.84 -1.57
N HIS A 99 5.50 -9.99 -2.30
CA HIS A 99 4.47 -9.13 -1.70
C HIS A 99 3.31 -9.94 -1.11
N VAL A 100 2.87 -10.99 -1.81
CA VAL A 100 1.83 -11.92 -1.31
C VAL A 100 2.29 -12.60 -0.04
N ALA A 101 3.51 -13.15 -0.03
CA ALA A 101 4.08 -13.79 1.16
C ALA A 101 4.19 -12.82 2.35
N ALA A 102 4.49 -11.53 2.08
CA ALA A 102 4.52 -10.50 3.11
C ALA A 102 3.13 -10.26 3.73
N VAL A 103 2.07 -10.23 2.92
CA VAL A 103 0.69 -10.12 3.42
C VAL A 103 0.29 -11.32 4.25
N GLU A 104 0.60 -12.53 3.79
CA GLU A 104 0.28 -13.77 4.52
C GLU A 104 1.00 -13.83 5.88
N GLY A 105 2.31 -13.53 5.90
CA GLY A 105 3.09 -13.47 7.13
C GLY A 105 2.59 -12.37 8.09
N PHE A 106 2.16 -11.23 7.56
CA PHE A 106 1.55 -10.18 8.38
C PHE A 106 0.21 -10.63 8.98
N MET A 107 -0.68 -11.20 8.18
CA MET A 107 -1.97 -11.70 8.66
C MET A 107 -1.78 -12.74 9.76
N GLU A 108 -0.85 -13.69 9.57
CA GLU A 108 -0.51 -14.70 10.59
C GLU A 108 -0.02 -14.05 11.88
N SER A 109 0.94 -13.13 11.79
CA SER A 109 1.53 -12.46 12.96
C SER A 109 0.54 -11.57 13.72
N ALA A 110 -0.42 -10.98 13.01
CA ALA A 110 -1.44 -10.09 13.57
C ALA A 110 -2.72 -10.83 14.00
N GLY A 111 -2.84 -12.13 13.75
CA GLY A 111 -4.04 -12.92 14.04
C GLY A 111 -5.24 -12.48 13.21
N ILE A 112 -5.01 -12.07 11.96
CA ILE A 112 -6.06 -11.62 11.05
C ILE A 112 -6.50 -12.77 10.17
N ASP A 113 -7.76 -13.19 10.31
CA ASP A 113 -8.36 -14.18 9.44
C ASP A 113 -8.58 -13.62 8.03
N ARG A 114 -8.26 -14.42 7.02
CA ARG A 114 -8.42 -14.06 5.61
C ARG A 114 -9.81 -13.54 5.25
N ASP A 115 -10.84 -14.22 5.74
CA ASP A 115 -12.25 -13.91 5.45
C ASP A 115 -12.72 -12.56 6.01
N ARG A 116 -11.95 -11.99 6.93
CA ARG A 116 -12.21 -10.65 7.47
C ARG A 116 -11.66 -9.54 6.58
N VAL A 117 -10.68 -9.85 5.72
CA VAL A 117 -10.04 -8.85 4.87
C VAL A 117 -10.91 -8.57 3.65
N THR A 118 -11.39 -7.34 3.55
CA THR A 118 -12.25 -6.92 2.43
C THR A 118 -11.47 -6.70 1.14
N VAL A 119 -10.24 -6.15 1.25
CA VAL A 119 -9.41 -5.77 0.11
C VAL A 119 -7.95 -5.64 0.52
N VAL A 120 -7.05 -5.96 -0.41
CA VAL A 120 -5.63 -5.65 -0.27
C VAL A 120 -5.22 -4.67 -1.38
N GLY A 121 -4.66 -3.54 -0.97
CA GLY A 121 -4.13 -2.53 -1.88
C GLY A 121 -2.62 -2.68 -2.04
N PHE A 122 -2.14 -2.85 -3.28
CA PHE A 122 -0.72 -2.99 -3.57
C PHE A 122 -0.20 -1.83 -4.41
N HIS A 123 0.77 -1.13 -3.87
CA HIS A 123 1.53 -0.15 -4.65
C HIS A 123 2.52 -0.83 -5.60
N GLY A 124 3.01 -2.01 -5.24
CA GLY A 124 4.09 -2.70 -5.94
C GLY A 124 5.47 -2.08 -5.68
N GLN A 125 6.48 -2.59 -6.38
CA GLN A 125 7.86 -2.10 -6.31
C GLN A 125 8.12 -1.06 -7.39
N THR A 126 8.29 0.19 -7.02
CA THR A 126 8.68 1.23 -7.99
C THR A 126 10.11 1.01 -8.46
N ILE A 127 10.27 0.85 -9.77
CA ILE A 127 11.58 0.70 -10.43
C ILE A 127 11.97 1.91 -11.27
N LEU A 128 11.00 2.73 -11.70
CA LEU A 128 11.25 3.99 -12.40
C LEU A 128 10.06 4.93 -12.17
N HIS A 129 10.35 6.20 -11.86
CA HIS A 129 9.34 7.24 -11.70
C HIS A 129 9.84 8.53 -12.32
N GLN A 130 9.23 8.94 -13.43
CA GLN A 130 9.56 10.13 -14.23
C GLN A 130 8.26 10.84 -14.62
N PRO A 131 7.59 11.52 -13.66
CA PRO A 131 6.28 12.13 -13.90
C PRO A 131 6.33 13.23 -14.97
N ALA A 132 7.45 13.94 -15.11
CA ALA A 132 7.63 14.92 -16.19
C ALA A 132 7.49 14.30 -17.59
N ASP A 133 7.80 13.02 -17.75
CA ASP A 133 7.62 12.25 -18.98
C ASP A 133 6.27 11.50 -19.01
N GLY A 134 5.39 11.71 -18.02
CA GLY A 134 4.15 10.95 -17.84
C GLY A 134 4.40 9.47 -17.59
N TYR A 135 5.55 9.08 -17.03
CA TYR A 135 5.95 7.69 -16.91
C TYR A 135 6.26 7.27 -15.47
N SER A 136 5.67 6.18 -15.06
CA SER A 136 6.04 5.48 -13.82
C SER A 136 5.88 3.98 -14.01
N ARG A 137 6.80 3.18 -13.50
CA ARG A 137 6.70 1.72 -13.56
C ARG A 137 6.87 1.12 -12.18
N GLN A 138 5.84 0.42 -11.77
CA GLN A 138 5.81 -0.45 -10.61
C GLN A 138 5.76 -1.90 -11.11
N LEU A 139 6.59 -2.77 -10.53
CA LEU A 139 6.50 -4.20 -10.76
C LEU A 139 5.45 -4.78 -9.82
N PHE A 140 4.36 -5.26 -10.38
CA PHE A 140 3.31 -5.95 -9.65
C PHE A 140 2.22 -6.49 -10.59
N ASP A 141 1.94 -7.79 -10.52
CA ASP A 141 0.82 -8.44 -11.19
C ASP A 141 -0.36 -8.61 -10.21
N GLY A 142 -1.32 -7.68 -10.28
CA GLY A 142 -2.52 -7.70 -9.44
C GLY A 142 -3.40 -8.93 -9.64
N ALA A 143 -3.44 -9.49 -10.88
CA ALA A 143 -4.22 -10.68 -11.17
C ALA A 143 -3.59 -11.95 -10.54
N LEU A 144 -2.27 -12.05 -10.58
CA LEU A 144 -1.54 -13.11 -9.88
C LEU A 144 -1.76 -13.02 -8.37
N ALA A 145 -1.62 -11.82 -7.80
CA ALA A 145 -1.82 -11.59 -6.36
C ALA A 145 -3.24 -11.97 -5.91
N ALA A 146 -4.26 -11.56 -6.66
CA ALA A 146 -5.65 -11.90 -6.35
C ALA A 146 -5.90 -13.42 -6.39
N ARG A 147 -5.29 -14.12 -7.35
CA ARG A 147 -5.37 -15.60 -7.42
C ARG A 147 -4.68 -16.28 -6.25
N LEU A 148 -3.52 -15.79 -5.83
CA LEU A 148 -2.77 -16.38 -4.72
C LEU A 148 -3.43 -16.11 -3.37
N LEU A 149 -3.83 -14.86 -3.12
CA LEU A 149 -4.44 -14.47 -1.86
C LEU A 149 -5.89 -14.93 -1.71
N GLN A 150 -6.63 -15.10 -2.81
CA GLN A 150 -8.08 -15.31 -2.78
C GLN A 150 -8.83 -14.17 -2.03
N ILE A 151 -8.30 -12.95 -2.13
CA ILE A 151 -8.85 -11.71 -1.59
C ILE A 151 -8.92 -10.71 -2.74
N PRO A 152 -9.94 -9.82 -2.82
CA PRO A 152 -9.95 -8.73 -3.77
C PRO A 152 -8.68 -7.86 -3.69
N VAL A 153 -8.09 -7.55 -4.84
CA VAL A 153 -6.85 -6.77 -4.95
C VAL A 153 -7.10 -5.49 -5.72
N VAL A 154 -6.54 -4.39 -5.23
CA VAL A 154 -6.43 -3.11 -5.95
C VAL A 154 -4.96 -2.81 -6.15
N ALA A 155 -4.57 -2.49 -7.38
CA ALA A 155 -3.19 -2.18 -7.77
C ALA A 155 -3.16 -1.05 -8.80
N ASP A 156 -1.96 -0.66 -9.23
CA ASP A 156 -1.74 0.34 -10.27
C ASP A 156 -2.30 1.74 -9.90
N PHE A 157 -1.99 2.19 -8.71
CA PHE A 157 -2.50 3.45 -8.15
C PHE A 157 -2.05 4.72 -8.89
N ARG A 158 -1.00 4.64 -9.71
CA ARG A 158 -0.37 5.81 -10.35
C ARG A 158 -0.84 6.08 -11.77
N ALA A 159 -1.28 5.05 -12.49
CA ALA A 159 -1.54 5.14 -13.93
C ALA A 159 -2.64 6.15 -14.27
N ALA A 160 -3.76 6.12 -13.55
CA ALA A 160 -4.88 7.02 -13.82
C ALA A 160 -4.53 8.50 -13.56
N ASP A 161 -3.76 8.77 -12.51
CA ASP A 161 -3.32 10.13 -12.17
C ASP A 161 -2.32 10.67 -13.22
N LEU A 162 -1.36 9.84 -13.62
CA LEU A 162 -0.41 10.19 -14.70
C LEU A 162 -1.12 10.43 -16.03
N ALA A 163 -2.10 9.59 -16.38
CA ALA A 163 -2.90 9.76 -17.60
C ALA A 163 -3.72 11.07 -17.59
N ALA A 164 -4.10 11.55 -16.41
CA ALA A 164 -4.77 12.83 -16.23
C ALA A 164 -3.81 14.03 -16.14
N GLY A 165 -2.50 13.82 -16.27
CA GLY A 165 -1.48 14.87 -16.19
C GLY A 165 -1.01 15.19 -14.78
N GLY A 166 -1.31 14.35 -13.80
CA GLY A 166 -0.80 14.43 -12.44
C GLY A 166 0.61 13.85 -12.28
N GLU A 167 1.12 13.88 -11.07
CA GLU A 167 2.48 13.40 -10.73
C GLU A 167 2.52 11.93 -10.28
N GLY A 168 1.39 11.24 -10.32
CA GLY A 168 1.29 9.82 -9.97
C GLY A 168 1.33 9.52 -8.47
N ALA A 169 0.93 10.46 -7.60
CA ALA A 169 0.93 10.30 -6.16
C ALA A 169 -0.37 10.77 -5.47
N PRO A 170 -1.57 10.34 -5.93
CA PRO A 170 -2.84 10.97 -5.54
C PRO A 170 -3.35 10.56 -4.15
N LEU A 171 -2.87 9.48 -3.52
CA LEU A 171 -3.56 8.84 -2.40
C LEU A 171 -3.09 9.28 -1.01
N ALA A 172 -1.82 9.59 -0.82
CA ALA A 172 -1.29 9.94 0.50
C ALA A 172 -1.98 11.15 1.16
N PRO A 173 -2.30 12.24 0.42
CA PRO A 173 -3.01 13.39 0.99
C PRO A 173 -4.41 13.05 1.52
N VAL A 174 -5.13 12.14 0.86
CA VAL A 174 -6.48 11.71 1.29
C VAL A 174 -6.43 11.00 2.64
N TYR A 175 -5.44 10.13 2.84
CA TYR A 175 -5.24 9.45 4.10
C TYR A 175 -4.83 10.44 5.21
N HIS A 176 -3.93 11.36 4.94
CA HIS A 176 -3.53 12.40 5.90
C HIS A 176 -4.71 13.29 6.29
N GLN A 177 -5.57 13.64 5.34
CA GLN A 177 -6.79 14.39 5.61
C GLN A 177 -7.72 13.61 6.56
N ALA A 178 -7.93 12.32 6.32
CA ALA A 178 -8.76 11.48 7.17
C ALA A 178 -8.22 11.38 8.61
N LEU A 179 -6.89 11.31 8.77
CA LEU A 179 -6.25 11.28 10.09
C LEU A 179 -6.30 12.63 10.80
N SER A 180 -6.20 13.75 10.08
CA SER A 180 -6.14 15.09 10.66
C SER A 180 -7.51 15.70 10.91
N SER A 181 -8.58 15.19 10.28
CA SER A 181 -9.93 15.76 10.40
C SER A 181 -10.49 15.85 11.83
N PRO A 182 -10.13 14.96 12.79
CA PRO A 182 -10.54 15.11 14.19
C PRO A 182 -9.71 16.14 14.96
N LEU A 183 -8.62 16.66 14.40
CA LEU A 183 -7.71 17.58 15.08
C LEU A 183 -8.17 19.02 14.95
N THR A 184 -8.35 19.71 16.08
CA THR A 184 -8.70 21.13 16.10
C THR A 184 -7.76 21.86 17.07
N PRO A 185 -6.98 22.88 16.60
CA PRO A 185 -6.86 23.39 15.23
C PRO A 185 -6.15 22.40 14.29
N PRO A 186 -6.30 22.59 12.95
CA PRO A 186 -5.62 21.73 11.99
C PRO A 186 -4.11 21.73 12.21
N GLN A 187 -3.53 20.55 12.20
CA GLN A 187 -2.09 20.34 12.40
C GLN A 187 -1.40 20.25 11.03
N VAL A 188 -0.24 20.89 10.91
CA VAL A 188 0.65 20.63 9.78
C VAL A 188 1.46 19.38 10.11
N ILE A 189 1.35 18.37 9.27
CA ILE A 189 2.06 17.10 9.40
C ILE A 189 3.31 17.11 8.53
#